data_357ce20ebb8ee4a08cc6de21df16220f
#
_entry.id   357ce20ebb8ee4a08cc6de21df16220f
#
_cell.length_a   1.000
_cell.length_b   1.000
_cell.length_c   1.000
_cell.angle_alpha   90.00
_cell.angle_beta   90.00
_cell.angle_gamma   90.00
#
_symmetry.space_group_name_H-M   'P 1'
#
loop_
_entity.id
_entity.type
_entity.pdbx_description
1 polymer ?
#
loop_
_entity_poly.entity_id
_entity_poly.type
_entity_poly.pdbx_seq_one_letter_code
_entity_poly.pdbx_strand_id
1 'polypeptide(L)'
;MPALIDEGAPGSLELPDGRLIEFEIRYSIRARSARLRLGAREGLVVVVPAGLQRERVNQLVASKRDWIATKLDDIEAIRHLIPTVTPARPQAFDLPALAETWRVEYREVRRASVGAKTDQPGRVVVFGAISDVNACHAALRRWLARRAAEALPPWLERIAAQCGLQPAAVAIKNQRTRWGSCASSGRISLNCKLLFLPRELVRYVMVHELCHLVEPNHSHRFWTRVHALDRQADVNHGQMRDAWTRVPAWAAG
;
A
#
# COMPACT_ATOMS: atom_id res chain seq x y z
N MET A 1 -10.57 -9.47 8.39
CA MET A 1 -10.60 -8.54 9.53
C MET A 1 -9.86 -9.19 10.68
N PRO A 2 -8.82 -8.58 11.29
CA PRO A 2 -8.31 -9.07 12.56
C PRO A 2 -9.42 -8.90 13.61
N ALA A 3 -9.66 -9.93 14.42
CA ALA A 3 -10.57 -9.80 15.56
C ALA A 3 -9.90 -8.86 16.57
N LEU A 4 -10.27 -7.58 16.54
CA LEU A 4 -9.96 -6.60 17.58
C LEU A 4 -10.88 -6.92 18.75
N ILE A 5 -10.33 -6.98 19.97
CA ILE A 5 -11.12 -7.24 21.17
C ILE A 5 -11.52 -5.92 21.84
N ASP A 6 -10.68 -4.87 21.72
CA ASP A 6 -10.91 -3.60 22.38
C ASP A 6 -10.05 -2.48 21.75
N GLU A 7 -10.61 -1.27 21.67
CA GLU A 7 -9.87 -0.03 21.43
C GLU A 7 -9.59 0.58 22.81
N GLY A 8 -8.36 0.36 23.30
CA GLY A 8 -7.95 1.01 24.56
C GLY A 8 -7.95 2.53 24.44
N ALA A 9 -8.16 3.24 25.54
CA ALA A 9 -8.04 4.70 25.56
C ALA A 9 -6.69 5.12 24.94
N PRO A 10 -6.63 6.24 24.18
CA PRO A 10 -5.39 6.69 23.52
C PRO A 10 -4.28 6.91 24.54
N GLY A 11 -3.05 6.64 24.14
CA GLY A 11 -1.85 6.98 24.88
C GLY A 11 -1.24 8.27 24.35
N SER A 12 -0.38 8.90 25.16
CA SER A 12 0.41 10.07 24.73
C SER A 12 1.90 9.77 24.88
N LEU A 13 2.71 10.34 23.99
CA LEU A 13 4.17 10.25 24.01
C LEU A 13 4.75 11.63 23.70
N GLU A 14 5.65 12.08 24.57
CA GLU A 14 6.47 13.24 24.31
C GLU A 14 7.73 12.84 23.55
N LEU A 15 7.96 13.47 22.40
CA LEU A 15 9.10 13.24 21.54
C LEU A 15 10.35 14.02 22.03
N PRO A 16 11.57 13.69 21.54
CA PRO A 16 12.79 14.38 21.94
C PRO A 16 12.80 15.89 21.64
N ASP A 17 12.03 16.33 20.67
CA ASP A 17 11.86 17.73 20.25
C ASP A 17 10.75 18.48 21.00
N GLY A 18 10.11 17.84 22.00
CA GLY A 18 9.04 18.41 22.82
C GLY A 18 7.65 18.29 22.20
N ARG A 19 7.48 17.74 20.99
CA ARG A 19 6.15 17.48 20.42
C ARG A 19 5.44 16.39 21.23
N LEU A 20 4.18 16.63 21.58
CA LEU A 20 3.30 15.63 22.19
C LEU A 20 2.47 14.98 21.09
N ILE A 21 2.55 13.65 21.00
CA ILE A 21 1.76 12.88 20.03
C ILE A 21 0.83 11.91 20.76
N GLU A 22 -0.35 11.72 20.20
CA GLU A 22 -1.28 10.68 20.66
C GLU A 22 -1.06 9.40 19.86
N PHE A 23 -1.27 8.26 20.49
CA PHE A 23 -1.26 6.97 19.83
C PHE A 23 -2.44 6.11 20.25
N GLU A 24 -2.94 5.34 19.27
CA GLU A 24 -4.03 4.40 19.46
C GLU A 24 -3.47 3.02 19.87
N ILE A 25 -4.11 2.37 20.85
CA ILE A 25 -3.76 1.01 21.26
C ILE A 25 -4.86 0.06 20.78
N ARG A 26 -4.47 -0.94 19.98
CA ARG A 26 -5.36 -1.99 19.48
C ARG A 26 -4.94 -3.36 20.04
N TYR A 27 -5.80 -3.96 20.85
CA TYR A 27 -5.59 -5.30 21.36
C TYR A 27 -6.05 -6.35 20.35
N SER A 28 -5.24 -7.40 20.14
CA SER A 28 -5.54 -8.45 19.18
C SER A 28 -5.18 -9.84 19.72
N ILE A 29 -6.14 -10.75 19.70
CA ILE A 29 -5.91 -12.18 20.07
C ILE A 29 -4.94 -12.89 19.14
N ARG A 30 -4.75 -12.39 17.91
CA ARG A 30 -3.83 -12.99 16.93
C ARG A 30 -2.43 -12.41 16.99
N ALA A 31 -2.23 -11.30 17.69
CA ALA A 31 -0.91 -10.71 17.83
C ALA A 31 -0.07 -11.54 18.80
N ARG A 32 1.11 -11.98 18.36
CA ARG A 32 2.10 -12.68 19.21
C ARG A 32 3.15 -11.73 19.77
N SER A 33 3.24 -10.52 19.23
CA SER A 33 4.18 -9.47 19.65
C SER A 33 3.56 -8.10 19.39
N ALA A 34 4.03 -7.09 20.12
CA ALA A 34 3.63 -5.71 19.89
C ALA A 34 4.23 -5.20 18.58
N ARG A 35 3.45 -4.41 17.83
CA ARG A 35 3.85 -3.80 16.56
C ARG A 35 3.42 -2.35 16.53
N LEU A 36 4.37 -1.46 16.25
CA LEU A 36 4.10 -0.05 16.01
C LEU A 36 3.86 0.16 14.52
N ARG A 37 2.83 0.92 14.20
CA ARG A 37 2.51 1.38 12.84
C ARG A 37 2.37 2.88 12.89
N LEU A 38 3.06 3.57 12.01
CA LEU A 38 2.95 5.01 11.85
C LEU A 38 2.54 5.30 10.41
N GLY A 39 1.44 5.99 10.25
CA GLY A 39 0.87 6.34 8.94
C GLY A 39 0.46 7.80 8.87
N ALA A 40 0.60 8.41 7.69
CA ALA A 40 0.27 9.83 7.46
C ALA A 40 -1.20 10.18 7.77
N ARG A 41 -2.12 9.22 7.74
CA ARG A 41 -3.56 9.40 8.00
C ARG A 41 -4.03 8.79 9.32
N GLU A 42 -3.43 7.67 9.73
CA GLU A 42 -3.85 6.91 10.92
C GLU A 42 -3.08 7.33 12.18
N GLY A 43 -2.02 8.15 12.02
CA GLY A 43 -1.13 8.48 13.14
C GLY A 43 -0.35 7.27 13.64
N LEU A 44 0.02 7.27 14.90
CA LEU A 44 0.71 6.16 15.57
C LEU A 44 -0.31 5.17 16.14
N VAL A 45 -0.29 3.95 15.62
CA VAL A 45 -1.12 2.82 16.10
C VAL A 45 -0.23 1.72 16.63
N VAL A 46 -0.50 1.27 17.85
CA VAL A 46 0.23 0.18 18.52
C VAL A 46 -0.69 -1.04 18.62
N VAL A 47 -0.37 -2.08 17.84
CA VAL A 47 -1.11 -3.35 17.90
C VAL A 47 -0.39 -4.28 18.87
N VAL A 48 -1.08 -4.75 19.91
CA VAL A 48 -0.53 -5.57 20.99
C VAL A 48 -1.31 -6.85 21.21
N PRO A 49 -0.70 -7.91 21.77
CA PRO A 49 -1.41 -9.09 22.23
C PRO A 49 -2.50 -8.74 23.26
N ALA A 50 -3.63 -9.44 23.19
CA ALA A 50 -4.66 -9.36 24.23
C ALA A 50 -4.04 -9.73 25.58
N GLY A 51 -4.23 -8.87 26.59
CA GLY A 51 -3.69 -9.09 27.95
C GLY A 51 -2.33 -8.42 28.22
N LEU A 52 -1.73 -7.74 27.25
CA LEU A 52 -0.54 -6.92 27.54
C LEU A 52 -0.95 -5.68 28.34
N GLN A 53 -0.32 -5.50 29.50
CA GLN A 53 -0.59 -4.36 30.39
C GLN A 53 -0.21 -3.03 29.74
N ARG A 54 -1.02 -2.00 29.96
CA ARG A 54 -0.87 -0.65 29.37
C ARG A 54 0.50 -0.03 29.67
N GLU A 55 1.00 -0.21 30.87
CA GLU A 55 2.29 0.30 31.31
C GLU A 55 3.42 -0.24 30.45
N ARG A 56 3.35 -1.53 30.09
CA ARG A 56 4.31 -2.15 29.16
C ARG A 56 4.19 -1.62 27.74
N VAL A 57 2.98 -1.31 27.29
CA VAL A 57 2.79 -0.66 25.98
C VAL A 57 3.42 0.71 25.97
N ASN A 58 3.21 1.52 27.01
CA ASN A 58 3.79 2.85 27.14
C ASN A 58 5.34 2.80 27.17
N GLN A 59 5.92 1.85 27.92
CA GLN A 59 7.38 1.64 27.95
C GLN A 59 7.93 1.26 26.58
N LEU A 60 7.25 0.38 25.85
CA LEU A 60 7.64 -0.01 24.49
C LEU A 60 7.60 1.17 23.52
N VAL A 61 6.54 1.97 23.57
CA VAL A 61 6.41 3.17 22.72
C VAL A 61 7.51 4.18 23.08
N ALA A 62 7.75 4.40 24.36
CA ALA A 62 8.82 5.28 24.85
C ALA A 62 10.21 4.82 24.39
N SER A 63 10.47 3.51 24.36
CA SER A 63 11.75 2.94 23.89
C SER A 63 11.99 3.13 22.39
N LYS A 64 10.95 3.50 21.62
CA LYS A 64 10.99 3.77 20.17
C LYS A 64 10.85 5.24 19.83
N ARG A 65 10.97 6.13 20.81
CA ARG A 65 10.77 7.58 20.70
C ARG A 65 11.53 8.20 19.53
N ASP A 66 12.84 7.92 19.42
CA ASP A 66 13.69 8.49 18.37
C ASP A 66 13.29 7.99 16.97
N TRP A 67 12.98 6.69 16.86
CA TRP A 67 12.48 6.11 15.61
C TRP A 67 11.13 6.73 15.21
N ILE A 68 10.24 6.95 16.19
CA ILE A 68 8.94 7.59 15.94
C ILE A 68 9.13 9.03 15.47
N ALA A 69 10.03 9.80 16.13
CA ALA A 69 10.33 11.18 15.73
C ALA A 69 10.83 11.24 14.27
N THR A 70 11.87 10.46 13.94
CA THR A 70 12.41 10.39 12.58
C THR A 70 11.33 10.02 11.55
N LYS A 71 10.45 9.06 11.89
CA LYS A 71 9.39 8.64 10.98
C LYS A 71 8.27 9.67 10.84
N LEU A 72 7.99 10.45 11.86
CA LEU A 72 7.06 11.57 11.78
C LEU A 72 7.60 12.68 10.89
N ASP A 73 8.89 13.01 11.01
CA ASP A 73 9.53 14.01 10.16
C ASP A 73 9.50 13.56 8.69
N ASP A 74 9.79 12.28 8.39
CA ASP A 74 9.63 11.70 7.06
C ASP A 74 8.18 11.86 6.54
N ILE A 75 7.19 11.61 7.39
CA ILE A 75 5.76 11.72 7.04
C ILE A 75 5.34 13.18 6.87
N GLU A 76 5.81 14.10 7.70
CA GLU A 76 5.52 15.52 7.60
C GLU A 76 6.14 16.14 6.34
N ALA A 77 7.37 15.76 6.01
CA ALA A 77 8.01 16.15 4.75
C ALA A 77 7.19 15.74 3.52
N ILE A 78 6.53 14.57 3.60
CA ILE A 78 5.66 14.04 2.54
C ILE A 78 4.23 14.64 2.62
N ARG A 79 3.76 15.03 3.82
CA ARG A 79 2.40 15.52 4.04
C ARG A 79 2.09 16.80 3.27
N HIS A 80 3.09 17.65 3.03
CA HIS A 80 2.93 18.83 2.19
C HIS A 80 2.72 18.50 0.71
N LEU A 81 3.09 17.27 0.30
CA LEU A 81 2.88 16.78 -1.07
C LEU A 81 1.54 16.05 -1.23
N ILE A 82 0.86 15.73 -0.12
CA ILE A 82 -0.46 15.08 -0.16
C ILE A 82 -1.53 16.18 -0.13
N PRO A 83 -2.35 16.35 -1.18
CA PRO A 83 -3.43 17.31 -1.16
C PRO A 83 -4.37 17.03 0.03
N THR A 84 -4.53 18.02 0.91
CA THR A 84 -5.41 17.96 2.09
C THR A 84 -6.89 18.00 1.73
N VAL A 85 -7.21 18.32 0.49
CA VAL A 85 -8.59 18.32 -0.02
C VAL A 85 -8.92 16.88 -0.44
N THR A 86 -9.94 16.28 0.16
CA THR A 86 -10.56 15.07 -0.38
C THR A 86 -10.94 15.39 -1.82
N PRO A 87 -10.27 14.82 -2.82
CA PRO A 87 -10.51 15.27 -4.18
C PRO A 87 -11.95 14.99 -4.51
N ALA A 88 -12.59 15.99 -5.09
CA ALA A 88 -13.75 15.78 -5.92
C ALA A 88 -13.49 14.56 -6.81
N ARG A 89 -14.54 13.90 -7.27
CA ARG A 89 -14.46 12.78 -8.22
C ARG A 89 -13.39 13.05 -9.27
N PRO A 90 -12.37 12.17 -9.45
CA PRO A 90 -11.31 12.42 -10.42
C PRO A 90 -11.89 12.46 -11.84
N GLN A 91 -11.48 13.42 -12.63
CA GLN A 91 -11.90 13.51 -14.04
C GLN A 91 -10.93 12.79 -14.98
N ALA A 92 -9.71 12.59 -14.53
CA ALA A 92 -8.67 11.83 -15.23
C ALA A 92 -7.65 11.32 -14.23
N PHE A 93 -6.89 10.29 -14.63
CA PHE A 93 -5.72 9.79 -13.93
C PHE A 93 -4.80 9.04 -14.89
N ASP A 94 -3.52 8.97 -14.55
CA ASP A 94 -2.51 8.23 -15.30
C ASP A 94 -2.17 6.91 -14.62
N LEU A 95 -1.82 5.92 -15.45
CA LEU A 95 -1.24 4.64 -15.04
C LEU A 95 0.14 4.51 -15.69
N PRO A 96 1.18 5.15 -15.12
CA PRO A 96 2.51 5.21 -15.73
C PRO A 96 3.12 3.82 -15.98
N ALA A 97 2.81 2.82 -15.14
CA ALA A 97 3.25 1.44 -15.33
C ALA A 97 2.88 0.87 -16.70
N LEU A 98 1.79 1.34 -17.29
CA LEU A 98 1.25 0.87 -18.57
C LEU A 98 1.35 1.93 -19.67
N ALA A 99 1.86 3.13 -19.37
CA ALA A 99 1.83 4.31 -20.24
C ALA A 99 0.39 4.65 -20.70
N GLU A 100 -0.57 4.54 -19.79
CA GLU A 100 -1.99 4.78 -20.06
C GLU A 100 -2.49 6.04 -19.34
N THR A 101 -3.28 6.85 -20.03
CA THR A 101 -4.07 7.95 -19.46
C THR A 101 -5.56 7.62 -19.58
N TRP A 102 -6.28 7.80 -18.49
CA TRP A 102 -7.68 7.46 -18.38
C TRP A 102 -8.53 8.69 -18.03
N ARG A 103 -9.56 8.98 -18.84
CA ARG A 103 -10.61 9.95 -18.54
C ARG A 103 -11.76 9.26 -17.81
N VAL A 104 -12.36 9.94 -16.83
CA VAL A 104 -13.47 9.42 -16.04
C VAL A 104 -14.75 10.19 -16.36
N GLU A 105 -15.73 9.49 -16.86
CA GLU A 105 -17.07 10.01 -17.10
C GLU A 105 -18.02 9.53 -16.00
N TYR A 106 -18.89 10.42 -15.51
CA TYR A 106 -19.88 10.10 -14.47
C TYR A 106 -21.29 10.16 -15.05
N ARG A 107 -22.03 9.05 -14.91
CA ARG A 107 -23.43 8.94 -15.40
C ARG A 107 -24.36 8.62 -14.25
N GLU A 108 -25.26 9.55 -13.94
CA GLU A 108 -26.36 9.28 -13.01
C GLU A 108 -27.32 8.27 -13.64
N VAL A 109 -27.58 7.17 -12.93
CA VAL A 109 -28.59 6.18 -13.34
C VAL A 109 -29.37 5.75 -12.10
N ARG A 110 -30.66 5.42 -12.29
CA ARG A 110 -31.56 4.94 -11.23
C ARG A 110 -31.10 3.60 -10.66
N ARG A 111 -30.03 3.61 -9.88
CA ARG A 111 -29.46 2.44 -9.24
C ARG A 111 -28.80 2.86 -7.92
N ALA A 112 -29.09 2.15 -6.82
CA ALA A 112 -28.52 2.44 -5.51
C ALA A 112 -26.99 2.21 -5.43
N SER A 113 -26.46 1.25 -6.22
CA SER A 113 -25.03 0.92 -6.22
C SER A 113 -24.29 1.71 -7.30
N VAL A 114 -23.00 2.03 -7.02
CA VAL A 114 -22.10 2.65 -8.01
C VAL A 114 -21.18 1.60 -8.61
N GLY A 115 -21.11 1.57 -9.94
CA GLY A 115 -20.22 0.74 -10.75
C GLY A 115 -19.20 1.57 -11.52
N ALA A 116 -18.15 0.91 -12.01
CA ALA A 116 -17.21 1.49 -12.97
C ALA A 116 -16.83 0.45 -14.01
N LYS A 117 -16.80 0.83 -15.28
CA LYS A 117 -16.43 -0.02 -16.41
C LYS A 117 -15.59 0.74 -17.43
N THR A 118 -14.75 0.03 -18.14
CA THR A 118 -14.15 0.56 -19.38
C THR A 118 -15.23 0.63 -20.45
N ASP A 119 -15.35 1.76 -21.08
CA ASP A 119 -16.28 1.96 -22.18
C ASP A 119 -15.53 1.85 -23.52
N GLN A 120 -14.36 2.47 -23.56
CA GLN A 120 -13.40 2.36 -24.67
C GLN A 120 -11.98 2.59 -24.10
N PRO A 121 -10.92 2.25 -24.85
CA PRO A 121 -9.56 2.54 -24.44
C PRO A 121 -9.39 3.98 -23.97
N GLY A 122 -8.79 4.18 -22.80
CA GLY A 122 -8.57 5.50 -22.20
C GLY A 122 -9.81 6.13 -21.55
N ARG A 123 -10.99 5.44 -21.50
CA ARG A 123 -12.20 5.98 -20.86
C ARG A 123 -12.85 5.00 -19.88
N VAL A 124 -13.03 5.46 -18.65
CA VAL A 124 -13.78 4.77 -17.59
C VAL A 124 -15.11 5.49 -17.36
N VAL A 125 -16.21 4.75 -17.38
CA VAL A 125 -17.53 5.26 -17.02
C VAL A 125 -17.88 4.77 -15.62
N VAL A 126 -18.09 5.72 -14.69
CA VAL A 126 -18.64 5.50 -13.35
C VAL A 126 -20.13 5.79 -13.42
N PHE A 127 -20.97 4.83 -13.02
CA PHE A 127 -22.42 4.92 -13.16
C PHE A 127 -23.15 4.44 -11.90
N GLY A 128 -24.32 5.00 -11.63
CA GLY A 128 -25.14 4.73 -10.44
C GLY A 128 -25.48 6.02 -9.69
N ALA A 129 -25.63 5.95 -8.37
CA ALA A 129 -25.83 7.09 -7.47
C ALA A 129 -24.52 7.88 -7.32
N ILE A 130 -24.11 8.59 -8.36
CA ILE A 130 -22.81 9.28 -8.45
C ILE A 130 -22.68 10.49 -7.52
N SER A 131 -23.75 10.93 -6.86
CA SER A 131 -23.70 11.93 -5.77
C SER A 131 -22.88 11.44 -4.57
N ASP A 132 -22.84 10.12 -4.32
CA ASP A 132 -21.98 9.52 -3.31
C ASP A 132 -20.54 9.39 -3.85
N VAL A 133 -19.68 10.35 -3.46
CA VAL A 133 -18.28 10.41 -3.85
C VAL A 133 -17.50 9.18 -3.35
N ASN A 134 -17.80 8.70 -2.13
CA ASN A 134 -17.10 7.54 -1.57
C ASN A 134 -17.45 6.26 -2.32
N ALA A 135 -18.69 6.09 -2.72
CA ALA A 135 -19.13 4.98 -3.58
C ALA A 135 -18.49 5.05 -4.98
N CYS A 136 -18.33 6.25 -5.55
CA CYS A 136 -17.59 6.47 -6.81
C CYS A 136 -16.12 6.05 -6.66
N HIS A 137 -15.43 6.48 -5.60
CA HIS A 137 -14.05 6.08 -5.32
C HIS A 137 -13.94 4.56 -5.13
N ALA A 138 -14.87 3.94 -4.40
CA ALA A 138 -14.90 2.49 -4.23
C ALA A 138 -15.08 1.76 -5.58
N ALA A 139 -15.91 2.29 -6.48
CA ALA A 139 -16.11 1.74 -7.82
C ALA A 139 -14.84 1.85 -8.67
N LEU A 140 -14.15 3.00 -8.64
CA LEU A 140 -12.87 3.19 -9.32
C LEU A 140 -11.77 2.27 -8.76
N ARG A 141 -11.71 2.06 -7.44
CA ARG A 141 -10.76 1.09 -6.84
C ARG A 141 -11.01 -0.34 -7.31
N ARG A 142 -12.27 -0.76 -7.42
CA ARG A 142 -12.61 -2.08 -8.00
C ARG A 142 -12.22 -2.17 -9.48
N TRP A 143 -12.42 -1.09 -10.23
CA TRP A 143 -11.98 -1.02 -11.63
C TRP A 143 -10.45 -1.11 -11.73
N LEU A 144 -9.72 -0.35 -10.92
CA LEU A 144 -8.25 -0.39 -10.86
C LEU A 144 -7.73 -1.81 -10.57
N ALA A 145 -8.37 -2.51 -9.61
CA ALA A 145 -7.98 -3.88 -9.27
C ALA A 145 -8.19 -4.85 -10.45
N ARG A 146 -9.26 -4.69 -11.24
CA ARG A 146 -9.47 -5.48 -12.47
C ARG A 146 -8.41 -5.16 -13.52
N ARG A 147 -8.14 -3.87 -13.76
CA ARG A 147 -7.11 -3.45 -14.73
C ARG A 147 -5.73 -4.00 -14.34
N ALA A 148 -5.40 -3.98 -13.05
CA ALA A 148 -4.18 -4.58 -12.53
C ALA A 148 -4.15 -6.10 -12.69
N ALA A 149 -5.28 -6.78 -12.51
CA ALA A 149 -5.39 -8.24 -12.69
C ALA A 149 -5.20 -8.67 -14.16
N GLU A 150 -5.52 -7.79 -15.10
CA GLU A 150 -5.27 -8.02 -16.52
C GLU A 150 -3.79 -7.79 -16.91
N ALA A 151 -3.14 -6.77 -16.31
CA ALA A 151 -1.84 -6.29 -16.76
C ALA A 151 -0.64 -6.88 -15.98
N LEU A 152 -0.74 -6.97 -14.65
CA LEU A 152 0.42 -7.30 -13.81
C LEU A 152 0.79 -8.78 -13.82
N PRO A 153 -0.13 -9.76 -13.79
CA PRO A 153 0.24 -11.18 -13.78
C PRO A 153 1.03 -11.60 -15.03
N PRO A 154 0.60 -11.30 -16.27
CA PRO A 154 1.38 -11.64 -17.46
C PRO A 154 2.74 -10.95 -17.51
N TRP A 155 2.86 -9.77 -16.91
CA TRP A 155 4.14 -9.08 -16.81
C TRP A 155 5.06 -9.76 -15.81
N LEU A 156 4.56 -10.12 -14.61
CA LEU A 156 5.34 -10.88 -13.63
C LEU A 156 5.82 -12.22 -14.20
N GLU A 157 4.95 -12.95 -14.91
CA GLU A 157 5.27 -14.24 -15.52
C GLU A 157 6.41 -14.12 -16.55
N ARG A 158 6.40 -13.06 -17.38
CA ARG A 158 7.52 -12.79 -18.31
C ARG A 158 8.84 -12.53 -17.57
N ILE A 159 8.81 -11.75 -16.48
CA ILE A 159 10.02 -11.51 -15.67
C ILE A 159 10.47 -12.81 -15.01
N ALA A 160 9.55 -13.59 -14.45
CA ALA A 160 9.82 -14.85 -13.80
C ALA A 160 10.52 -15.84 -14.76
N ALA A 161 10.02 -15.95 -15.99
CA ALA A 161 10.64 -16.77 -17.03
C ALA A 161 12.08 -16.31 -17.37
N GLN A 162 12.31 -14.99 -17.46
CA GLN A 162 13.65 -14.42 -17.69
C GLN A 162 14.62 -14.72 -16.53
N CYS A 163 14.09 -14.83 -15.31
CA CYS A 163 14.86 -15.12 -14.09
C CYS A 163 15.01 -16.62 -13.79
N GLY A 164 14.39 -17.50 -14.60
CA GLY A 164 14.35 -18.94 -14.33
C GLY A 164 13.56 -19.28 -13.05
N LEU A 165 12.59 -18.45 -12.67
CA LEU A 165 11.76 -18.60 -11.48
C LEU A 165 10.31 -18.85 -11.87
N GLN A 166 9.57 -19.60 -11.04
CA GLN A 166 8.16 -19.89 -11.29
C GLN A 166 7.33 -19.71 -10.02
N PRO A 167 6.50 -18.66 -9.91
CA PRO A 167 5.57 -18.51 -8.81
C PRO A 167 4.45 -19.56 -8.89
N ALA A 168 4.02 -20.09 -7.75
CA ALA A 168 2.93 -21.06 -7.69
C ALA A 168 1.57 -20.44 -8.07
N ALA A 169 1.38 -19.15 -7.78
CA ALA A 169 0.22 -18.37 -8.18
C ALA A 169 0.49 -16.88 -8.05
N VAL A 170 -0.22 -16.08 -8.84
CA VAL A 170 -0.20 -14.62 -8.75
C VAL A 170 -1.58 -14.12 -8.36
N ALA A 171 -1.65 -13.18 -7.42
CA ALA A 171 -2.90 -12.57 -6.98
C ALA A 171 -2.77 -11.05 -6.92
N ILE A 172 -3.82 -10.35 -7.31
CA ILE A 172 -3.90 -8.89 -7.15
C ILE A 172 -4.66 -8.56 -5.89
N LYS A 173 -4.10 -7.63 -5.10
CA LYS A 173 -4.69 -7.15 -3.85
C LYS A 173 -4.73 -5.62 -3.82
N ASN A 174 -5.62 -5.06 -3.02
CA ASN A 174 -5.64 -3.65 -2.68
C ASN A 174 -5.13 -3.48 -1.24
N GLN A 175 -3.82 -3.47 -1.07
CA GLN A 175 -3.17 -3.37 0.24
C GLN A 175 -2.87 -1.90 0.58
N ARG A 176 -2.82 -1.57 1.88
CA ARG A 176 -2.54 -0.21 2.35
C ARG A 176 -1.06 0.08 2.55
N THR A 177 -0.27 -0.95 2.89
CA THR A 177 1.10 -0.79 3.41
C THR A 177 2.16 -1.61 2.67
N ARG A 178 1.78 -2.37 1.63
CA ARG A 178 2.71 -3.23 0.89
C ARG A 178 2.47 -3.13 -0.59
N TRP A 179 3.54 -3.12 -1.35
CA TRP A 179 3.51 -3.16 -2.81
C TRP A 179 3.40 -4.58 -3.35
N GLY A 180 4.00 -5.53 -2.65
CA GLY A 180 3.95 -6.94 -2.94
C GLY A 180 4.10 -7.80 -1.70
N SER A 181 3.99 -9.11 -1.85
CA SER A 181 4.38 -10.12 -0.87
C SER A 181 4.49 -11.48 -1.52
N CYS A 182 5.52 -12.25 -1.14
CA CYS A 182 5.65 -13.66 -1.46
C CYS A 182 5.33 -14.50 -0.21
N ALA A 183 4.47 -15.49 -0.35
CA ALA A 183 4.15 -16.45 0.70
C ALA A 183 5.08 -17.68 0.60
N SER A 184 5.27 -18.41 1.70
CA SER A 184 6.05 -19.67 1.73
C SER A 184 5.53 -20.74 0.77
N SER A 185 4.25 -20.64 0.37
CA SER A 185 3.64 -21.48 -0.66
C SER A 185 4.05 -21.12 -2.09
N GLY A 186 4.93 -20.13 -2.30
CA GLY A 186 5.29 -19.62 -3.62
C GLY A 186 4.26 -18.71 -4.28
N ARG A 187 3.16 -18.36 -3.57
CA ARG A 187 2.17 -17.40 -4.07
C ARG A 187 2.68 -15.98 -3.94
N ILE A 188 2.71 -15.25 -5.03
CA ILE A 188 3.02 -13.81 -5.06
C ILE A 188 1.73 -13.00 -5.10
N SER A 189 1.63 -11.99 -4.24
CA SER A 189 0.54 -11.01 -4.26
C SER A 189 1.11 -9.65 -4.65
N LEU A 190 0.50 -8.99 -5.65
CA LEU A 190 0.87 -7.65 -6.10
C LEU A 190 -0.24 -6.66 -5.78
N ASN A 191 0.14 -5.44 -5.40
CA ASN A 191 -0.81 -4.38 -5.13
C ASN A 191 -1.28 -3.73 -6.44
N CYS A 192 -2.60 -3.57 -6.62
CA CYS A 192 -3.15 -2.89 -7.80
C CYS A 192 -2.64 -1.45 -7.95
N LYS A 193 -2.24 -0.80 -6.87
CA LYS A 193 -1.66 0.56 -6.86
C LYS A 193 -0.29 0.64 -7.53
N LEU A 194 0.36 -0.48 -7.82
CA LEU A 194 1.57 -0.53 -8.64
C LEU A 194 1.37 0.15 -10.00
N LEU A 195 0.14 0.17 -10.51
CA LEU A 195 -0.16 0.83 -11.78
C LEU A 195 0.12 2.34 -11.77
N PHE A 196 0.15 2.98 -10.60
CA PHE A 196 0.50 4.42 -10.45
C PHE A 196 2.01 4.67 -10.41
N LEU A 197 2.83 3.64 -10.39
CA LEU A 197 4.28 3.78 -10.34
C LEU A 197 4.90 3.78 -11.74
N PRO A 198 6.09 4.38 -11.90
CA PRO A 198 6.92 4.18 -13.07
C PRO A 198 7.20 2.69 -13.30
N ARG A 199 7.36 2.33 -14.58
CA ARG A 199 7.55 0.94 -15.02
C ARG A 199 8.74 0.25 -14.34
N GLU A 200 9.80 1.00 -14.09
CA GLU A 200 11.03 0.54 -13.46
C GLU A 200 10.79 0.12 -12.01
N LEU A 201 10.00 0.89 -11.27
CA LEU A 201 9.66 0.58 -9.88
C LEU A 201 8.73 -0.63 -9.78
N VAL A 202 7.79 -0.78 -10.72
CA VAL A 202 6.95 -1.98 -10.80
C VAL A 202 7.80 -3.22 -11.06
N ARG A 203 8.73 -3.14 -12.03
CA ARG A 203 9.67 -4.21 -12.31
C ARG A 203 10.52 -4.57 -11.10
N TYR A 204 11.06 -3.56 -10.40
CA TYR A 204 11.82 -3.75 -9.18
C TYR A 204 11.01 -4.53 -8.12
N VAL A 205 9.77 -4.13 -7.84
CA VAL A 205 8.90 -4.85 -6.89
C VAL A 205 8.69 -6.30 -7.34
N MET A 206 8.44 -6.53 -8.63
CA MET A 206 8.25 -7.88 -9.17
C MET A 206 9.50 -8.75 -8.98
N VAL A 207 10.69 -8.22 -9.28
CA VAL A 207 11.98 -8.92 -9.07
C VAL A 207 12.19 -9.21 -7.58
N HIS A 208 11.90 -8.23 -6.71
CA HIS A 208 12.00 -8.39 -5.25
C HIS A 208 11.13 -9.57 -4.75
N GLU A 209 9.87 -9.62 -5.15
CA GLU A 209 8.96 -10.69 -4.75
C GLU A 209 9.34 -12.06 -5.34
N LEU A 210 9.87 -12.08 -6.58
CA LEU A 210 10.38 -13.30 -7.21
C LEU A 210 11.61 -13.82 -6.47
N CYS A 211 12.51 -12.97 -6.00
CA CYS A 211 13.68 -13.39 -5.21
C CYS A 211 13.27 -14.10 -3.91
N HIS A 212 12.14 -13.76 -3.32
CA HIS A 212 11.61 -14.42 -2.14
C HIS A 212 11.16 -15.87 -2.35
N LEU A 213 11.00 -16.31 -3.61
CA LEU A 213 10.76 -17.73 -3.90
C LEU A 213 11.96 -18.62 -3.52
N VAL A 214 13.17 -18.04 -3.50
CA VAL A 214 14.42 -18.76 -3.21
C VAL A 214 15.01 -18.33 -1.86
N GLU A 215 14.95 -17.04 -1.56
CA GLU A 215 15.53 -16.45 -0.35
C GLU A 215 14.41 -15.77 0.47
N PRO A 216 13.82 -16.46 1.47
CA PRO A 216 12.67 -15.94 2.21
C PRO A 216 12.95 -14.66 3.01
N ASN A 217 14.21 -14.45 3.39
CA ASN A 217 14.66 -13.33 4.22
C ASN A 217 15.52 -12.36 3.41
N HIS A 218 15.55 -11.10 3.79
CA HIS A 218 16.40 -10.06 3.18
C HIS A 218 17.88 -10.20 3.62
N SER A 219 18.44 -11.41 3.48
CA SER A 219 19.84 -11.73 3.74
C SER A 219 20.78 -11.14 2.68
N HIS A 220 22.09 -11.25 2.88
CA HIS A 220 23.06 -10.89 1.84
C HIS A 220 22.81 -11.66 0.53
N ARG A 221 22.45 -12.94 0.60
CA ARG A 221 22.12 -13.76 -0.58
C ARG A 221 20.91 -13.23 -1.35
N PHE A 222 19.88 -12.77 -0.61
CA PHE A 222 18.70 -12.12 -1.20
C PHE A 222 19.12 -10.90 -2.02
N TRP A 223 19.87 -9.96 -1.40
CA TRP A 223 20.29 -8.73 -2.07
C TRP A 223 21.23 -9.00 -3.25
N THR A 224 22.17 -9.95 -3.12
CA THR A 224 23.01 -10.40 -4.24
C THR A 224 22.17 -10.84 -5.43
N ARG A 225 21.08 -11.61 -5.19
CA ARG A 225 20.16 -12.05 -6.23
C ARG A 225 19.38 -10.90 -6.85
N VAL A 226 18.85 -9.99 -6.02
CA VAL A 226 18.14 -8.81 -6.51
C VAL A 226 19.03 -7.97 -7.42
N HIS A 227 20.28 -7.69 -7.01
CA HIS A 227 21.24 -6.91 -7.80
C HIS A 227 21.63 -7.61 -9.11
N ALA A 228 21.71 -8.93 -9.11
CA ALA A 228 21.98 -9.71 -10.33
C ALA A 228 20.84 -9.59 -11.37
N LEU A 229 19.59 -9.43 -10.91
CA LEU A 229 18.41 -9.37 -11.76
C LEU A 229 17.93 -7.94 -12.07
N ASP A 230 18.29 -6.98 -11.24
CA ASP A 230 18.00 -5.55 -11.42
C ASP A 230 19.23 -4.70 -11.12
N ARG A 231 19.90 -4.21 -12.16
CA ARG A 231 21.11 -3.37 -12.03
C ARG A 231 20.84 -2.03 -11.35
N GLN A 232 19.59 -1.58 -11.31
CA GLN A 232 19.18 -0.32 -10.67
C GLN A 232 18.52 -0.56 -9.30
N ALA A 233 18.70 -1.74 -8.70
CA ALA A 233 18.02 -2.14 -7.49
C ALA A 233 18.14 -1.11 -6.34
N ASP A 234 19.35 -0.58 -6.10
CA ASP A 234 19.57 0.40 -5.02
C ASP A 234 18.85 1.73 -5.27
N VAL A 235 18.89 2.22 -6.51
CA VAL A 235 18.19 3.43 -6.92
C VAL A 235 16.68 3.24 -6.78
N ASN A 236 16.16 2.12 -7.31
CA ASN A 236 14.76 1.78 -7.25
C ASN A 236 14.30 1.57 -5.81
N HIS A 237 15.11 0.89 -4.98
CA HIS A 237 14.85 0.72 -3.55
C HIS A 237 14.71 2.07 -2.83
N GLY A 238 15.62 3.00 -3.11
CA GLY A 238 15.55 4.36 -2.57
C GLY A 238 14.25 5.08 -2.96
N GLN A 239 13.85 5.01 -4.23
CA GLN A 239 12.63 5.65 -4.74
C GLN A 239 11.33 5.02 -4.18
N MET A 240 11.36 3.77 -3.72
CA MET A 240 10.19 3.13 -3.10
C MET A 240 9.77 3.76 -1.78
N ARG A 241 10.64 4.54 -1.11
CA ARG A 241 10.30 5.26 0.14
C ARG A 241 9.13 6.22 -0.08
N ASP A 242 9.16 6.96 -1.18
CA ASP A 242 8.19 8.00 -1.49
C ASP A 242 7.14 7.54 -2.52
N ALA A 243 7.19 6.27 -2.93
CA ALA A 243 6.32 5.74 -3.97
C ALA A 243 4.82 5.87 -3.65
N TRP A 244 4.44 5.86 -2.36
CA TRP A 244 3.06 6.06 -1.93
C TRP A 244 2.51 7.46 -2.23
N THR A 245 3.34 8.49 -2.37
CA THR A 245 2.91 9.84 -2.74
C THR A 245 2.34 9.91 -4.15
N ARG A 246 2.72 8.96 -5.01
CA ARG A 246 2.23 8.84 -6.39
C ARG A 246 0.82 8.26 -6.48
N VAL A 247 0.32 7.67 -5.39
CA VAL A 247 -1.02 7.06 -5.36
C VAL A 247 -2.06 8.14 -5.09
N PRO A 248 -3.02 8.39 -6.01
CA PRO A 248 -4.07 9.37 -5.79
C PRO A 248 -4.89 9.07 -4.54
N ALA A 249 -5.38 10.11 -3.86
CA ALA A 249 -6.13 9.97 -2.61
C ALA A 249 -7.36 9.05 -2.75
N TRP A 250 -8.07 9.09 -3.89
CA TRP A 250 -9.21 8.22 -4.16
C TRP A 250 -8.84 6.73 -4.21
N ALA A 251 -7.61 6.40 -4.56
CA ALA A 251 -7.10 5.03 -4.67
C ALA A 251 -6.42 4.53 -3.38
N ALA A 252 -6.05 5.42 -2.45
CA ALA A 252 -5.31 5.09 -1.23
C ALA A 252 -6.15 4.38 -0.16
N GLY A 253 -7.49 4.49 -0.23
CA GLY A 253 -8.45 3.97 0.77
C GLY A 253 -8.59 2.46 0.83
#